data_99619b45951653a167788cb9bfd93cd9
#
_entry.id   99619b45951653a167788cb9bfd93cd9
#
_cell.length_a   1.000
_cell.length_b   1.000
_cell.length_c   1.000
_cell.angle_alpha   90.00
_cell.angle_beta   90.00
_cell.angle_gamma   90.00
#
_symmetry.space_group_name_H-M   'P 1'
#
loop_
_entity.id
_entity.type
_entity.pdbx_description
1 polymer ?
#
loop_
_entity_poly.entity_id
_entity_poly.type
_entity_poly.pdbx_seq_one_letter_code
_entity_poly.pdbx_strand_id
1 'polypeptide(L)'
;DDSTESIPMWNMYASLNLGVRIKLRKNPFKIYNNTAEDLSKVINAPVNDESNGKPLQSIIPIAEMFSKGFFSAQAMSKELLIKVEYTDDKEKLYPCLLSEEGERFSIALGELGKHKNLHWKFQNEWRYILTVIPLQLNQPLETSLQSFQLTANKMRYGIEKQPFPYYDMYLSDQAFSEMEITLSPRISAGSKVIVESIVEKYNPSATINESHLVGLI
;
A
#
# COMPACT_ATOMS: atom_id res chain seq x y z
N ASP A 1 16.29 9.71 7.37
CA ASP A 1 15.26 10.77 7.48
C ASP A 1 15.66 11.90 6.55
N ASP A 2 15.20 11.82 5.30
CA ASP A 2 15.50 12.85 4.30
C ASP A 2 14.42 13.94 4.40
N SER A 3 14.60 14.85 5.34
CA SER A 3 13.69 15.98 5.58
C SER A 3 13.84 17.07 4.50
N THR A 4 14.79 16.90 3.58
CA THR A 4 15.11 17.90 2.56
C THR A 4 13.97 18.03 1.55
N GLU A 5 13.47 19.23 1.37
CA GLU A 5 12.46 19.50 0.36
C GLU A 5 13.10 19.55 -1.03
N SER A 6 12.39 18.96 -2.00
CA SER A 6 12.86 18.87 -3.38
C SER A 6 12.06 19.81 -4.29
N ILE A 7 12.72 20.80 -4.89
CA ILE A 7 12.10 21.70 -5.88
C ILE A 7 11.46 20.94 -7.05
N PRO A 8 12.12 19.93 -7.67
CA PRO A 8 11.50 19.13 -8.70
C PRO A 8 10.21 18.42 -8.24
N MET A 9 10.19 17.90 -7.01
CA MET A 9 8.98 17.26 -6.45
C MET A 9 7.83 18.26 -6.27
N TRP A 10 8.10 19.42 -5.71
CA TRP A 10 7.12 20.49 -5.59
C TRP A 10 6.57 20.93 -6.94
N ASN A 11 7.42 21.06 -7.94
CA ASN A 11 7.00 21.46 -9.29
C ASN A 11 6.12 20.39 -9.94
N MET A 12 6.51 19.14 -9.84
CA MET A 12 5.80 18.02 -10.50
C MET A 12 4.44 17.72 -9.86
N TYR A 13 4.35 17.77 -8.53
CA TYR A 13 3.17 17.29 -7.80
C TYR A 13 2.28 18.39 -7.23
N ALA A 14 2.79 19.61 -7.09
CA ALA A 14 2.09 20.72 -6.48
C ALA A 14 2.15 22.01 -7.30
N SER A 15 2.71 21.97 -8.52
CA SER A 15 2.91 23.16 -9.37
C SER A 15 3.48 24.37 -8.59
N LEU A 16 4.26 24.12 -7.54
CA LEU A 16 4.85 25.10 -6.60
C LEU A 16 3.86 25.93 -5.77
N ASN A 17 2.58 26.00 -6.13
CA ASN A 17 1.63 26.95 -5.55
C ASN A 17 0.25 26.38 -5.13
N LEU A 18 -0.04 25.11 -5.41
CA LEU A 18 -1.38 24.57 -5.21
C LEU A 18 -1.46 23.37 -4.26
N GLY A 19 -0.34 22.78 -3.92
CA GLY A 19 -0.34 21.52 -3.18
C GLY A 19 0.14 21.65 -1.74
N VAL A 20 0.08 20.52 -1.07
CA VAL A 20 0.69 20.31 0.25
C VAL A 20 1.52 19.02 0.24
N ARG A 21 2.55 18.95 1.07
CA ARG A 21 3.25 17.71 1.38
C ARG A 21 2.70 17.17 2.69
N ILE A 22 2.27 15.90 2.67
CA ILE A 22 1.82 15.21 3.87
C ILE A 22 2.95 14.29 4.35
N LYS A 23 3.32 14.41 5.62
CA LYS A 23 4.26 13.51 6.28
C LYS A 23 3.52 12.69 7.32
N LEU A 24 3.70 11.38 7.23
CA LEU A 24 3.16 10.39 8.16
C LEU A 24 4.30 9.58 8.78
N ARG A 25 4.01 8.91 9.89
CA ARG A 25 4.91 7.92 10.48
C ARG A 25 5.17 6.75 9.49
N LYS A 26 6.30 6.04 9.67
CA LYS A 26 6.74 4.96 8.78
C LYS A 26 5.69 3.84 8.60
N ASN A 27 4.93 3.51 9.64
CA ASN A 27 3.85 2.52 9.59
C ASN A 27 2.53 3.23 9.93
N PRO A 28 1.87 3.86 8.93
CA PRO A 28 0.72 4.71 9.19
C PRO A 28 -0.59 3.94 9.31
N PHE A 29 -0.63 2.67 8.89
CA PHE A 29 -1.87 1.92 8.77
C PHE A 29 -2.42 1.43 10.11
N LYS A 30 -3.73 1.32 10.18
CA LYS A 30 -4.43 0.68 11.28
C LYS A 30 -4.09 -0.80 11.33
N ILE A 31 -3.77 -1.31 12.54
CA ILE A 31 -3.52 -2.73 12.77
C ILE A 31 -4.80 -3.39 13.27
N TYR A 32 -5.16 -4.51 12.67
CA TYR A 32 -6.28 -5.35 13.06
C TYR A 32 -5.75 -6.63 13.70
N ASN A 33 -6.38 -7.04 14.79
CA ASN A 33 -6.10 -8.31 15.46
C ASN A 33 -7.15 -9.33 15.01
N ASN A 34 -6.71 -10.36 14.29
CA ASN A 34 -7.60 -11.41 13.79
C ASN A 34 -7.49 -12.63 14.72
N THR A 35 -8.62 -13.09 15.24
CA THR A 35 -8.67 -14.27 16.10
C THR A 35 -8.88 -15.55 15.28
N ALA A 36 -8.59 -16.73 15.88
CA ALA A 36 -8.89 -18.02 15.25
C ALA A 36 -10.39 -18.16 14.98
N GLU A 37 -11.26 -17.58 15.82
CA GLU A 37 -12.69 -17.57 15.63
C GLU A 37 -13.10 -16.76 14.40
N ASP A 38 -12.48 -15.57 14.19
CA ASP A 38 -12.73 -14.77 13.00
C ASP A 38 -12.31 -15.50 11.73
N LEU A 39 -11.16 -16.17 11.77
CA LEU A 39 -10.66 -16.96 10.64
C LEU A 39 -11.56 -18.17 10.36
N SER A 40 -11.99 -18.89 11.38
CA SER A 40 -12.86 -20.08 11.21
C SER A 40 -14.22 -19.73 10.58
N LYS A 41 -14.78 -18.58 10.93
CA LYS A 41 -16.02 -18.07 10.33
C LYS A 41 -15.86 -17.78 8.84
N VAL A 42 -14.68 -17.28 8.45
CA VAL A 42 -14.40 -16.88 7.07
C VAL A 42 -14.15 -18.07 6.17
N ILE A 43 -13.32 -19.01 6.62
CA ILE A 43 -12.98 -20.22 5.82
C ILE A 43 -13.99 -21.35 5.98
N ASN A 44 -15.00 -21.16 6.83
CA ASN A 44 -16.02 -22.17 7.18
C ASN A 44 -15.41 -23.52 7.59
N ALA A 45 -14.30 -23.48 8.32
CA ALA A 45 -13.57 -24.65 8.82
C ALA A 45 -12.92 -24.32 10.17
N PRO A 46 -12.73 -25.31 11.06
CA PRO A 46 -12.03 -25.08 12.31
C PRO A 46 -10.59 -24.65 12.06
N VAL A 47 -10.15 -23.60 12.71
CA VAL A 47 -8.75 -23.14 12.72
C VAL A 47 -8.14 -23.57 14.04
N ASN A 48 -7.10 -24.41 13.98
CA ASN A 48 -6.32 -24.74 15.17
C ASN A 48 -5.54 -23.51 15.61
N ASP A 49 -5.76 -23.07 16.83
CA ASP A 49 -5.03 -21.93 17.40
C ASP A 49 -3.65 -22.39 17.90
N GLU A 50 -2.69 -22.50 17.00
CA GLU A 50 -1.28 -22.77 17.34
C GLU A 50 -0.55 -21.49 17.81
N SER A 51 -1.22 -20.34 17.83
CA SER A 51 -0.63 -19.04 18.12
C SER A 51 -0.37 -18.75 19.61
N ASN A 52 -0.63 -19.72 20.52
CA ASN A 52 -0.60 -19.51 21.96
C ASN A 52 -1.47 -18.32 22.42
N GLY A 53 -2.61 -18.12 21.78
CA GLY A 53 -3.56 -17.05 22.08
C GLY A 53 -3.13 -15.66 21.57
N LYS A 54 -2.07 -15.54 20.77
CA LYS A 54 -1.70 -14.27 20.17
C LYS A 54 -2.48 -14.06 18.87
N PRO A 55 -3.19 -12.93 18.73
CA PRO A 55 -3.94 -12.68 17.51
C PRO A 55 -3.00 -12.45 16.32
N LEU A 56 -3.39 -12.93 15.15
CA LEU A 56 -2.68 -12.63 13.91
C LEU A 56 -2.94 -11.18 13.51
N GLN A 57 -1.90 -10.39 13.45
CA GLN A 57 -1.99 -8.97 13.09
C GLN A 57 -1.95 -8.77 11.59
N SER A 58 -2.79 -7.85 11.09
CA SER A 58 -2.79 -7.43 9.69
C SER A 58 -3.21 -5.97 9.55
N ILE A 59 -2.87 -5.34 8.43
CA ILE A 59 -3.30 -3.97 8.08
C ILE A 59 -4.60 -3.95 7.27
N ILE A 60 -5.10 -5.11 6.88
CA ILE A 60 -6.41 -5.34 6.28
C ILE A 60 -7.06 -6.47 7.07
N PRO A 61 -8.30 -6.33 7.56
CA PRO A 61 -8.98 -7.43 8.24
C PRO A 61 -9.03 -8.67 7.34
N ILE A 62 -8.60 -9.83 7.86
CA ILE A 62 -8.57 -11.07 7.06
C ILE A 62 -9.98 -11.43 6.59
N ALA A 63 -10.99 -11.28 7.44
CA ALA A 63 -12.37 -11.48 7.09
C ALA A 63 -12.82 -10.59 5.91
N GLU A 64 -12.34 -9.36 5.85
CA GLU A 64 -12.64 -8.45 4.75
C GLU A 64 -11.96 -8.88 3.45
N MET A 65 -10.66 -9.27 3.51
CA MET A 65 -9.96 -9.79 2.33
C MET A 65 -10.74 -10.92 1.67
N PHE A 66 -11.17 -11.89 2.46
CA PHE A 66 -11.89 -13.05 1.95
C PHE A 66 -13.32 -12.72 1.49
N SER A 67 -14.02 -11.84 2.20
CA SER A 67 -15.36 -11.41 1.77
C SER A 67 -15.34 -10.66 0.44
N LYS A 68 -14.24 -9.94 0.16
CA LYS A 68 -14.00 -9.23 -1.11
C LYS A 68 -13.33 -10.11 -2.18
N GLY A 69 -13.07 -11.39 -1.89
CA GLY A 69 -12.54 -12.35 -2.85
C GLY A 69 -11.07 -12.17 -3.19
N PHE A 70 -10.24 -11.77 -2.23
CA PHE A 70 -8.80 -11.65 -2.44
C PHE A 70 -7.99 -12.04 -1.20
N PHE A 71 -6.70 -12.22 -1.41
CA PHE A 71 -5.71 -12.42 -0.36
C PHE A 71 -4.46 -11.56 -0.63
N SER A 72 -3.83 -11.05 0.42
CA SER A 72 -2.54 -10.39 0.37
C SER A 72 -1.67 -10.79 1.56
N ALA A 73 -0.60 -11.53 1.30
CA ALA A 73 0.34 -11.94 2.34
C ALA A 73 1.05 -10.72 2.97
N GLN A 74 1.32 -9.69 2.17
CA GLN A 74 1.96 -8.46 2.65
C GLN A 74 1.09 -7.71 3.66
N ALA A 75 -0.24 -7.87 3.60
CA ALA A 75 -1.12 -7.27 4.60
C ALA A 75 -0.83 -7.75 6.03
N MET A 76 -0.17 -8.89 6.21
CA MET A 76 0.26 -9.46 7.48
C MET A 76 1.74 -9.16 7.81
N SER A 77 2.45 -8.47 6.94
CA SER A 77 3.85 -8.12 7.15
C SER A 77 3.99 -6.86 8.00
N LYS A 78 5.01 -6.85 8.86
CA LYS A 78 5.40 -5.65 9.61
C LYS A 78 6.24 -4.67 8.78
N GLU A 79 6.83 -5.15 7.68
CA GLU A 79 7.72 -4.39 6.80
C GLU A 79 7.14 -4.30 5.39
N LEU A 80 6.24 -3.32 5.21
CA LEU A 80 5.59 -3.07 3.94
C LEU A 80 6.31 -2.02 3.09
N LEU A 81 7.05 -1.14 3.76
CA LEU A 81 7.70 -0.01 3.12
C LEU A 81 9.05 -0.45 2.55
N ILE A 82 9.18 -0.40 1.25
CA ILE A 82 10.43 -0.70 0.55
C ILE A 82 10.99 0.55 -0.11
N LYS A 83 12.31 0.66 -0.14
CA LYS A 83 13.01 1.69 -0.91
C LYS A 83 13.07 1.26 -2.37
N VAL A 84 12.69 2.16 -3.29
CA VAL A 84 12.80 1.91 -4.72
C VAL A 84 14.26 1.88 -5.13
N GLU A 85 14.66 0.85 -5.87
CA GLU A 85 15.96 0.73 -6.48
C GLU A 85 15.93 1.37 -7.88
N TYR A 86 16.87 2.29 -8.13
CA TYR A 86 16.96 2.96 -9.42
C TYR A 86 18.01 2.29 -10.29
N THR A 87 17.61 1.91 -11.51
CA THR A 87 18.44 1.15 -12.43
C THR A 87 18.13 1.51 -13.90
N ASP A 88 19.04 1.25 -14.81
CA ASP A 88 18.82 1.23 -16.27
C ASP A 88 18.79 -0.20 -16.83
N ASP A 89 18.96 -1.19 -15.98
CA ASP A 89 18.83 -2.60 -16.32
C ASP A 89 17.38 -2.93 -16.73
N LYS A 90 17.21 -3.29 -17.98
CA LYS A 90 15.89 -3.59 -18.57
C LYS A 90 15.24 -4.82 -17.96
N GLU A 91 16.01 -5.83 -17.57
CA GLU A 91 15.47 -7.06 -16.97
C GLU A 91 14.86 -6.77 -15.59
N LYS A 92 15.47 -5.86 -14.83
CA LYS A 92 14.91 -5.39 -13.55
C LYS A 92 13.73 -4.45 -13.71
N LEU A 93 13.75 -3.59 -14.75
CA LEU A 93 12.64 -2.65 -15.03
C LEU A 93 11.39 -3.37 -15.57
N TYR A 94 11.59 -4.46 -16.30
CA TYR A 94 10.54 -5.27 -16.94
C TYR A 94 10.75 -6.75 -16.59
N PRO A 95 10.60 -7.15 -15.30
CA PRO A 95 10.88 -8.50 -14.88
C PRO A 95 9.95 -9.51 -15.55
N CYS A 96 10.48 -10.66 -15.94
CA CYS A 96 9.67 -11.79 -16.34
C CYS A 96 8.97 -12.35 -15.09
N LEU A 97 7.67 -12.15 -15.00
CA LEU A 97 6.89 -12.56 -13.84
C LEU A 97 6.47 -14.02 -13.89
N LEU A 98 6.38 -14.59 -15.07
CA LEU A 98 5.96 -15.98 -15.29
C LEU A 98 7.17 -16.82 -15.69
N SER A 99 7.44 -17.89 -14.97
CA SER A 99 8.37 -18.93 -15.38
C SER A 99 7.64 -20.26 -15.50
N GLU A 100 7.96 -21.01 -16.57
CA GLU A 100 7.36 -22.30 -16.87
C GLU A 100 8.43 -23.38 -16.98
N GLU A 101 8.18 -24.52 -16.33
CA GLU A 101 9.04 -25.71 -16.40
C GLU A 101 8.15 -26.94 -16.57
N GLY A 102 8.02 -27.43 -17.80
CA GLY A 102 7.07 -28.48 -18.14
C GLY A 102 5.63 -28.10 -17.85
N GLU A 103 4.94 -28.89 -17.02
CA GLU A 103 3.57 -28.59 -16.59
C GLU A 103 3.49 -27.61 -15.41
N ARG A 104 4.61 -27.30 -14.80
CA ARG A 104 4.67 -26.39 -13.63
C ARG A 104 4.89 -24.95 -14.09
N PHE A 105 4.31 -24.02 -13.36
CA PHE A 105 4.59 -22.61 -13.53
C PHE A 105 4.70 -21.92 -12.18
N SER A 106 5.44 -20.81 -12.14
CA SER A 106 5.49 -19.92 -10.99
C SER A 106 5.31 -18.47 -11.41
N ILE A 107 4.76 -17.66 -10.51
CA ILE A 107 4.52 -16.22 -10.71
C ILE A 107 5.29 -15.45 -9.65
N ALA A 108 6.31 -14.70 -10.06
CA ALA A 108 7.18 -13.90 -9.20
C ALA A 108 6.64 -12.49 -8.96
N LEU A 109 5.46 -12.36 -8.33
CA LEU A 109 4.83 -11.06 -8.07
C LEU A 109 5.67 -10.14 -7.16
N GLY A 110 6.59 -10.72 -6.38
CA GLY A 110 7.44 -9.98 -5.46
C GLY A 110 8.43 -9.02 -6.13
N GLU A 111 8.66 -9.11 -7.44
CA GLU A 111 9.54 -8.18 -8.17
C GLU A 111 8.81 -6.91 -8.65
N LEU A 112 7.49 -6.92 -8.61
CA LEU A 112 6.70 -5.77 -9.03
C LEU A 112 6.92 -4.55 -8.13
N GLY A 113 7.15 -3.42 -8.76
CA GLY A 113 7.22 -2.13 -8.07
C GLY A 113 8.54 -1.84 -7.32
N LYS A 114 9.53 -2.76 -7.32
CA LYS A 114 10.82 -2.56 -6.65
C LYS A 114 11.74 -1.60 -7.40
N HIS A 115 11.69 -1.60 -8.72
CA HIS A 115 12.65 -0.89 -9.57
C HIS A 115 12.02 0.27 -10.30
N LYS A 116 12.84 1.28 -10.59
CA LYS A 116 12.48 2.45 -11.39
C LYS A 116 13.69 2.93 -12.20
N ASN A 117 13.44 3.54 -13.36
CA ASN A 117 14.52 4.02 -14.21
C ASN A 117 15.35 5.11 -13.50
N LEU A 118 16.68 5.11 -13.74
CA LEU A 118 17.67 6.04 -13.14
C LEU A 118 17.29 7.51 -13.27
N HIS A 119 16.62 7.91 -14.35
CA HIS A 119 16.20 9.31 -14.55
C HIS A 119 15.23 9.83 -13.46
N TRP A 120 14.59 8.93 -12.70
CA TRP A 120 13.69 9.26 -11.59
C TRP A 120 14.35 9.24 -10.22
N LYS A 121 15.67 9.07 -10.15
CA LYS A 121 16.42 8.92 -8.87
C LYS A 121 16.24 10.11 -7.92
N PHE A 122 15.99 11.32 -8.46
CA PHE A 122 15.74 12.51 -7.66
C PHE A 122 14.48 12.42 -6.78
N GLN A 123 13.56 11.47 -7.05
CA GLN A 123 12.37 11.26 -6.25
C GLN A 123 12.67 10.59 -4.90
N ASN A 124 13.79 9.85 -4.79
CA ASN A 124 14.16 9.09 -3.58
C ASN A 124 12.96 8.30 -3.00
N GLU A 125 12.27 7.57 -3.88
CA GLU A 125 10.95 7.02 -3.64
C GLU A 125 10.97 5.81 -2.71
N TRP A 126 9.97 5.74 -1.84
CA TRP A 126 9.63 4.58 -1.03
C TRP A 126 8.19 4.16 -1.33
N ARG A 127 7.92 2.87 -1.34
CA ARG A 127 6.60 2.31 -1.68
C ARG A 127 6.09 1.37 -0.62
N TYR A 128 4.79 1.47 -0.34
CA TYR A 128 4.04 0.38 0.27
C TYR A 128 3.52 -0.51 -0.85
N ILE A 129 3.91 -1.79 -0.85
CA ILE A 129 3.50 -2.72 -1.90
C ILE A 129 2.60 -3.79 -1.30
N LEU A 130 1.41 -3.90 -1.84
CA LEU A 130 0.45 -4.96 -1.55
C LEU A 130 0.13 -5.71 -2.84
N THR A 131 0.44 -7.00 -2.86
CA THR A 131 0.04 -7.88 -3.95
C THR A 131 -1.33 -8.43 -3.65
N VAL A 132 -2.29 -8.16 -4.53
CA VAL A 132 -3.65 -8.66 -4.44
C VAL A 132 -3.77 -9.92 -5.29
N ILE A 133 -4.02 -11.05 -4.64
CA ILE A 133 -4.25 -12.34 -5.31
C ILE A 133 -5.74 -12.62 -5.22
N PRO A 134 -6.47 -12.70 -6.36
CA PRO A 134 -7.87 -13.10 -6.36
C PRO A 134 -8.01 -14.50 -5.75
N LEU A 135 -8.84 -14.62 -4.72
CA LEU A 135 -8.99 -15.86 -3.98
C LEU A 135 -10.37 -15.95 -3.32
N GLN A 136 -11.11 -17.02 -3.56
CA GLN A 136 -12.39 -17.29 -2.93
C GLN A 136 -12.25 -18.46 -1.95
N LEU A 137 -12.22 -18.17 -0.65
CA LEU A 137 -12.12 -19.17 0.42
C LEU A 137 -13.44 -19.35 1.22
N ASN A 138 -14.49 -18.64 0.86
CA ASN A 138 -15.81 -18.74 1.49
C ASN A 138 -16.65 -19.96 1.04
N GLN A 139 -16.01 -20.93 0.39
CA GLN A 139 -16.60 -22.16 -0.12
C GLN A 139 -15.99 -23.38 0.59
N PRO A 140 -16.59 -24.58 0.49
CA PRO A 140 -15.97 -25.81 0.99
C PRO A 140 -14.53 -25.99 0.47
N LEU A 141 -13.65 -26.60 1.28
CA LEU A 141 -12.21 -26.69 1.01
C LEU A 141 -11.89 -27.24 -0.38
N GLU A 142 -12.56 -28.30 -0.80
CA GLU A 142 -12.37 -28.89 -2.14
C GLU A 142 -12.67 -27.89 -3.26
N THR A 143 -13.78 -27.15 -3.14
CA THR A 143 -14.20 -26.11 -4.08
C THR A 143 -13.22 -24.94 -4.04
N SER A 144 -12.69 -24.60 -2.87
CA SER A 144 -11.69 -23.55 -2.71
C SER A 144 -10.36 -23.90 -3.38
N LEU A 145 -9.90 -25.16 -3.28
CA LEU A 145 -8.70 -25.63 -3.97
C LEU A 145 -8.87 -25.63 -5.49
N GLN A 146 -10.01 -26.08 -5.99
CA GLN A 146 -10.32 -26.01 -7.42
C GLN A 146 -10.40 -24.56 -7.91
N SER A 147 -11.01 -23.69 -7.13
CA SER A 147 -11.08 -22.24 -7.42
C SER A 147 -9.70 -21.62 -7.46
N PHE A 148 -8.81 -21.98 -6.53
CA PHE A 148 -7.42 -21.52 -6.53
C PHE A 148 -6.66 -21.97 -7.78
N GLN A 149 -6.77 -23.24 -8.17
CA GLN A 149 -6.13 -23.76 -9.37
C GLN A 149 -6.65 -23.05 -10.63
N LEU A 150 -7.96 -22.82 -10.70
CA LEU A 150 -8.56 -22.10 -11.81
C LEU A 150 -8.08 -20.66 -11.88
N THR A 151 -8.02 -19.96 -10.73
CA THR A 151 -7.49 -18.60 -10.65
C THR A 151 -6.01 -18.54 -11.05
N ALA A 152 -5.18 -19.47 -10.56
CA ALA A 152 -3.78 -19.57 -10.96
C ALA A 152 -3.60 -19.75 -12.47
N ASN A 153 -4.40 -20.62 -13.10
CA ASN A 153 -4.38 -20.79 -14.54
C ASN A 153 -4.83 -19.52 -15.29
N LYS A 154 -5.86 -18.82 -14.81
CA LYS A 154 -6.29 -17.56 -15.41
C LYS A 154 -5.22 -16.47 -15.28
N MET A 155 -4.49 -16.41 -14.16
CA MET A 155 -3.35 -15.52 -13.97
C MET A 155 -2.23 -15.87 -14.96
N ARG A 156 -1.90 -17.15 -15.14
CA ARG A 156 -0.92 -17.63 -16.12
C ARG A 156 -1.18 -17.11 -17.53
N TYR A 157 -2.44 -17.07 -17.94
CA TYR A 157 -2.84 -16.59 -19.27
C TYR A 157 -3.23 -15.11 -19.32
N GLY A 158 -3.04 -14.36 -18.21
CA GLY A 158 -3.39 -12.93 -18.14
C GLY A 158 -4.88 -12.65 -18.27
N ILE A 159 -5.75 -13.63 -17.97
CA ILE A 159 -7.21 -13.52 -18.09
C ILE A 159 -7.84 -13.03 -16.78
N GLU A 160 -7.17 -13.25 -15.65
CA GLU A 160 -7.70 -12.84 -14.35
C GLU A 160 -7.66 -11.31 -14.20
N LYS A 161 -8.75 -10.75 -13.69
CA LYS A 161 -8.86 -9.31 -13.43
C LYS A 161 -8.78 -9.04 -11.94
N GLN A 162 -8.30 -7.84 -11.60
CA GLN A 162 -8.38 -7.34 -10.23
C GLN A 162 -9.84 -7.35 -9.75
N PRO A 163 -10.12 -7.82 -8.52
CA PRO A 163 -11.48 -7.90 -7.99
C PRO A 163 -12.11 -6.52 -7.75
N PHE A 164 -11.31 -5.46 -7.68
CA PHE A 164 -11.72 -4.08 -7.46
C PHE A 164 -10.71 -3.10 -8.09
N PRO A 165 -11.14 -1.89 -8.46
CA PRO A 165 -10.27 -0.88 -9.08
C PRO A 165 -9.34 -0.19 -8.07
N TYR A 166 -9.71 -0.13 -6.79
CA TYR A 166 -8.93 0.46 -5.69
C TYR A 166 -9.36 -0.17 -4.36
N TYR A 167 -8.51 -0.01 -3.35
CA TYR A 167 -8.79 -0.44 -1.99
C TYR A 167 -8.40 0.67 -1.01
N ASP A 168 -9.36 1.11 -0.17
CA ASP A 168 -9.13 2.14 0.82
C ASP A 168 -8.45 1.56 2.06
N MET A 169 -7.24 2.03 2.36
CA MET A 169 -6.48 1.65 3.53
C MET A 169 -6.73 2.64 4.67
N TYR A 170 -7.10 2.12 5.83
CA TYR A 170 -7.31 2.96 7.01
C TYR A 170 -5.99 3.32 7.70
N LEU A 171 -5.82 4.60 7.99
CA LEU A 171 -4.75 5.06 8.86
C LEU A 171 -5.08 4.72 10.32
N SER A 172 -4.04 4.54 11.14
CA SER A 172 -4.21 4.49 12.59
C SER A 172 -4.53 5.89 13.12
N ASP A 173 -5.29 5.96 14.22
CA ASP A 173 -5.62 7.24 14.88
C ASP A 173 -4.35 8.01 15.23
N GLN A 174 -3.31 7.31 15.66
CA GLN A 174 -2.02 7.92 15.97
C GLN A 174 -1.35 8.51 14.71
N ALA A 175 -1.32 7.78 13.59
CA ALA A 175 -0.73 8.30 12.35
C ALA A 175 -1.52 9.49 11.80
N PHE A 176 -2.83 9.50 12.02
CA PHE A 176 -3.69 10.60 11.61
C PHE A 176 -3.44 11.83 12.50
N SER A 177 -3.42 11.67 13.83
CA SER A 177 -3.21 12.78 14.78
C SER A 177 -1.79 13.38 14.72
N GLU A 178 -0.76 12.57 14.41
CA GLU A 178 0.63 12.99 14.27
C GLU A 178 0.98 13.49 12.85
N MET A 179 -0.01 13.70 11.99
CA MET A 179 0.21 14.15 10.62
C MET A 179 0.86 15.54 10.58
N GLU A 180 1.90 15.67 9.77
CA GLU A 180 2.50 16.95 9.44
C GLU A 180 2.16 17.35 8.00
N ILE A 181 1.70 18.58 7.80
CA ILE A 181 1.31 19.13 6.51
C ILE A 181 2.24 20.31 6.21
N THR A 182 3.03 20.22 5.15
CA THR A 182 3.86 21.33 4.70
C THR A 182 3.18 22.00 3.49
N LEU A 183 2.96 23.28 3.60
CA LEU A 183 2.38 24.10 2.53
C LEU A 183 3.39 24.28 1.40
N SER A 184 2.90 24.37 0.16
CA SER A 184 3.81 24.59 -0.98
C SER A 184 4.51 25.95 -0.90
N PRO A 185 5.72 26.10 -1.47
CA PRO A 185 6.57 27.30 -1.31
C PRO A 185 5.92 28.61 -1.78
N ARG A 186 5.02 28.52 -2.75
CA ARG A 186 4.32 29.67 -3.35
C ARG A 186 2.80 29.59 -3.16
N ILE A 187 2.37 28.98 -2.05
CA ILE A 187 0.92 28.86 -1.77
C ILE A 187 0.26 30.24 -1.68
N SER A 188 -0.89 30.40 -2.30
CA SER A 188 -1.67 31.63 -2.18
C SER A 188 -2.29 31.75 -0.79
N ALA A 189 -2.54 32.99 -0.34
CA ALA A 189 -3.22 33.23 0.95
C ALA A 189 -4.59 32.53 0.99
N GLY A 190 -5.34 32.52 -0.10
CA GLY A 190 -6.64 31.84 -0.18
C GLY A 190 -6.50 30.32 -0.05
N SER A 191 -5.53 29.71 -0.74
CA SER A 191 -5.28 28.26 -0.62
C SER A 191 -4.79 27.86 0.79
N LYS A 192 -3.98 28.72 1.43
CA LYS A 192 -3.56 28.52 2.82
C LYS A 192 -4.76 28.46 3.77
N VAL A 193 -5.69 29.41 3.68
CA VAL A 193 -6.92 29.45 4.48
C VAL A 193 -7.77 28.19 4.25
N ILE A 194 -7.86 27.70 3.02
CA ILE A 194 -8.59 26.46 2.73
C ILE A 194 -7.95 25.27 3.46
N VAL A 195 -6.62 25.13 3.37
CA VAL A 195 -5.91 24.03 4.06
C VAL A 195 -6.10 24.11 5.58
N GLU A 196 -5.92 25.31 6.17
CA GLU A 196 -6.12 25.55 7.59
C GLU A 196 -7.54 25.19 8.04
N SER A 197 -8.56 25.61 7.29
CA SER A 197 -9.96 25.31 7.62
C SER A 197 -10.28 23.82 7.53
N ILE A 198 -9.71 23.10 6.56
CA ILE A 198 -9.88 21.65 6.42
C ILE A 198 -9.20 20.93 7.61
N VAL A 199 -7.99 21.33 7.97
CA VAL A 199 -7.24 20.73 9.08
C VAL A 199 -7.96 21.00 10.39
N GLU A 200 -8.38 22.24 10.67
CA GLU A 200 -9.12 22.59 11.86
C GLU A 200 -10.41 21.75 12.01
N LYS A 201 -11.12 21.54 10.91
CA LYS A 201 -12.39 20.79 10.93
C LYS A 201 -12.21 19.28 11.08
N TYR A 202 -11.22 18.68 10.41
CA TYR A 202 -11.14 17.22 10.27
C TYR A 202 -9.97 16.57 11.00
N ASN A 203 -8.90 17.31 11.27
CA ASN A 203 -7.73 16.82 12.00
C ASN A 203 -7.02 17.96 12.76
N PRO A 204 -7.65 18.52 13.80
CA PRO A 204 -7.09 19.66 14.53
C PRO A 204 -5.78 19.34 15.27
N SER A 205 -5.39 18.05 15.33
CA SER A 205 -4.11 17.63 15.92
C SER A 205 -2.95 17.68 14.94
N ALA A 206 -3.23 17.76 13.63
CA ALA A 206 -2.18 17.82 12.63
C ALA A 206 -1.40 19.15 12.69
N THR A 207 -0.11 19.08 12.41
CA THR A 207 0.75 20.27 12.38
C THR A 207 0.84 20.82 10.97
N ILE A 208 0.60 22.13 10.82
CA ILE A 208 0.81 22.83 9.53
C ILE A 208 2.14 23.56 9.59
N ASN A 209 3.01 23.32 8.60
CA ASN A 209 4.31 23.92 8.45
C ASN A 209 4.38 24.70 7.13
N GLU A 210 5.18 25.76 7.12
CA GLU A 210 5.56 26.40 5.86
C GLU A 210 6.75 25.67 5.23
N SER A 211 6.85 25.73 3.90
CA SER A 211 8.01 25.18 3.19
C SER A 211 9.28 25.96 3.55
N HIS A 212 10.40 25.25 3.70
CA HIS A 212 11.71 25.87 3.85
C HIS A 212 12.17 26.60 2.58
N LEU A 213 11.50 26.40 1.46
CA LEU A 213 11.81 27.03 0.17
C LEU A 213 11.07 28.36 -0.05
N VAL A 214 10.25 28.81 0.91
CA VAL A 214 9.58 30.13 0.82
C VAL A 214 10.61 31.23 0.68
N GLY A 215 10.45 32.06 -0.36
CA GLY A 215 11.37 33.16 -0.67
C GLY A 215 12.69 32.73 -1.34
N LEU A 216 12.94 31.43 -1.54
CA LEU A 216 14.11 30.92 -2.26
C LEU A 216 13.82 30.57 -3.72
N ILE A 217 12.54 30.39 -4.07
CA ILE A 217 12.10 30.02 -5.43
C ILE A 217 10.85 30.78 -5.81
#